data_f604812ad67e05edc19a301bb132ff85
#
_entry.id   f604812ad67e05edc19a301bb132ff85
#
_cell.length_a   1.000
_cell.length_b   1.000
_cell.length_c   1.000
_cell.angle_alpha   90.00
_cell.angle_beta   90.00
_cell.angle_gamma   90.00
#
_symmetry.space_group_name_H-M   'P 1'
#
loop_
_entity.id
_entity.type
_entity.pdbx_description
1 polymer ?
#
loop_
_entity_poly.entity_id
_entity_poly.type
_entity_poly.pdbx_seq_one_letter_code
_entity_poly.pdbx_strand_id
1 'polypeptide(L)'
;MTPEQQQIIRNVFEVAFILVSIVFANDKVKKYVKKLKEQFRPHHSQVKDNINKMLDEMRVRVGAVRSCIWMLSNGQNALNGYSYKYANMVYESIGVGMSGVQNDVRKIPVENFADVLSAVQKSDWIFIGTPNSPYPMLNAVYRQYGYSCAVESKFVNSNVDMGFISVSWANQDKPTDEQIRDIRETTALIYAEIKKLS
;
A
#
# COMPACT_ATOMS: atom_id res chain seq x y z
N MET A 1 -0.79 10.43 53.95
CA MET A 1 0.56 10.00 53.54
C MET A 1 1.55 10.98 54.14
N THR A 2 2.48 10.50 54.94
CA THR A 2 3.48 11.36 55.59
C THR A 2 4.52 11.85 54.56
N PRO A 3 5.21 13.00 54.84
CA PRO A 3 6.28 13.49 53.96
C PRO A 3 7.37 12.45 53.71
N GLU A 4 7.70 11.63 54.70
CA GLU A 4 8.65 10.53 54.57
C GLU A 4 8.19 9.44 53.57
N GLN A 5 6.91 9.08 53.61
CA GLN A 5 6.34 8.11 52.65
C GLN A 5 6.37 8.64 51.21
N GLN A 6 6.13 9.93 51.02
CA GLN A 6 6.24 10.59 49.72
C GLN A 6 7.68 10.55 49.18
N GLN A 7 8.65 10.81 50.06
CA GLN A 7 10.06 10.78 49.66
C GLN A 7 10.53 9.38 49.31
N ILE A 8 10.10 8.34 50.02
CA ILE A 8 10.42 6.95 49.72
C ILE A 8 9.85 6.56 48.37
N ILE A 9 8.60 6.89 48.10
CA ILE A 9 7.94 6.60 46.83
C ILE A 9 8.69 7.29 45.67
N ARG A 10 9.05 8.56 45.81
CA ARG A 10 9.81 9.29 44.80
C ARG A 10 11.16 8.65 44.52
N ASN A 11 11.91 8.27 45.52
CA ASN A 11 13.20 7.60 45.39
C ASN A 11 13.06 6.24 44.66
N VAL A 12 12.01 5.47 44.98
CA VAL A 12 11.72 4.19 44.30
C VAL A 12 11.44 4.42 42.81
N PHE A 13 10.64 5.46 42.48
CA PHE A 13 10.37 5.80 41.09
C PHE A 13 11.63 6.27 40.34
N GLU A 14 12.48 7.07 40.96
CA GLU A 14 13.74 7.53 40.36
C GLU A 14 14.69 6.36 40.09
N VAL A 15 14.86 5.44 41.02
CA VAL A 15 15.68 4.24 40.85
C VAL A 15 15.08 3.32 39.75
N ALA A 16 13.77 3.12 39.76
CA ALA A 16 13.11 2.31 38.71
C ALA A 16 13.29 2.94 37.34
N PHE A 17 13.17 4.27 37.21
CA PHE A 17 13.37 4.98 35.95
C PHE A 17 14.82 4.87 35.45
N ILE A 18 15.80 4.98 36.33
CA ILE A 18 17.22 4.79 36.00
C ILE A 18 17.49 3.37 35.53
N LEU A 19 16.98 2.35 36.22
CA LEU A 19 17.12 0.95 35.82
C LEU A 19 16.49 0.67 34.47
N VAL A 20 15.28 1.17 34.21
CA VAL A 20 14.62 1.07 32.92
C VAL A 20 15.44 1.74 31.82
N SER A 21 15.97 2.94 32.10
CA SER A 21 16.81 3.68 31.14
C SER A 21 18.11 2.94 30.82
N ILE A 22 18.76 2.32 31.80
CA ILE A 22 19.97 1.52 31.60
C ILE A 22 19.66 0.26 30.77
N VAL A 23 18.54 -0.40 31.04
CA VAL A 23 18.09 -1.56 30.26
C VAL A 23 17.84 -1.19 28.81
N PHE A 24 17.17 -0.05 28.55
CA PHE A 24 16.94 0.41 27.18
C PHE A 24 18.20 0.97 26.48
N ALA A 25 19.18 1.47 27.22
CA ALA A 25 20.46 1.93 26.69
C ALA A 25 21.41 0.78 26.34
N ASN A 26 21.17 -0.41 26.91
CA ASN A 26 22.05 -1.55 26.68
C ASN A 26 21.87 -2.14 25.28
N ASP A 27 22.91 -2.10 24.46
CA ASP A 27 22.88 -2.59 23.07
C ASP A 27 22.55 -4.09 22.95
N LYS A 28 22.87 -4.88 23.97
CA LYS A 28 22.49 -6.31 24.03
C LYS A 28 20.97 -6.45 24.15
N VAL A 29 20.32 -5.61 24.97
CA VAL A 29 18.86 -5.61 25.12
C VAL A 29 18.18 -5.12 23.85
N LYS A 30 18.70 -4.05 23.22
CA LYS A 30 18.20 -3.59 21.91
C LYS A 30 18.32 -4.69 20.86
N LYS A 31 19.46 -5.38 20.82
CA LYS A 31 19.70 -6.51 19.89
C LYS A 31 18.77 -7.68 20.17
N TYR A 32 18.50 -7.98 21.44
CA TYR A 32 17.58 -9.04 21.85
C TYR A 32 16.12 -8.68 21.52
N VAL A 33 15.70 -7.46 21.81
CA VAL A 33 14.36 -6.95 21.44
C VAL A 33 14.19 -6.91 19.92
N LYS A 34 15.24 -6.53 19.17
CA LYS A 34 15.23 -6.58 17.71
C LYS A 34 15.07 -8.02 17.22
N LYS A 35 15.81 -8.97 17.79
CA LYS A 35 15.73 -10.41 17.44
C LYS A 35 14.36 -11.01 17.79
N LEU A 36 13.78 -10.63 18.94
CA LEU A 36 12.39 -10.99 19.29
C LEU A 36 11.41 -10.40 18.28
N LYS A 37 11.50 -9.11 17.96
CA LYS A 37 10.65 -8.51 16.93
C LYS A 37 10.80 -9.16 15.56
N GLU A 38 12.01 -9.60 15.20
CA GLU A 38 12.26 -10.36 13.97
C GLU A 38 11.68 -11.77 14.03
N GLN A 39 11.75 -12.45 15.19
CA GLN A 39 11.10 -13.75 15.42
C GLN A 39 9.56 -13.65 15.41
N PHE A 40 9.00 -12.56 15.92
CA PHE A 40 7.55 -12.28 15.87
C PHE A 40 7.10 -11.60 14.57
N ARG A 41 8.00 -11.43 13.57
CA ARG A 41 7.69 -11.03 12.19
C ARG A 41 7.67 -12.18 11.18
N PRO A 42 7.29 -13.42 11.53
CA PRO A 42 7.39 -14.54 10.59
C PRO A 42 6.45 -14.43 9.41
N HIS A 43 5.46 -13.51 9.43
CA HIS A 43 4.43 -13.47 8.42
C HIS A 43 4.62 -12.40 7.33
N HIS A 44 5.59 -11.47 7.45
CA HIS A 44 5.71 -10.40 6.45
C HIS A 44 6.11 -10.91 5.06
N SER A 45 7.01 -11.88 4.95
CA SER A 45 7.35 -12.49 3.66
C SER A 45 6.17 -13.29 3.11
N GLN A 46 5.55 -14.13 3.92
CA GLN A 46 4.41 -14.93 3.49
C GLN A 46 3.21 -14.08 3.06
N VAL A 47 2.92 -12.99 3.79
CA VAL A 47 1.86 -12.05 3.41
C VAL A 47 2.19 -11.38 2.07
N LYS A 48 3.44 -10.97 1.85
CA LYS A 48 3.88 -10.42 0.55
C LYS A 48 3.74 -11.43 -0.58
N ASP A 49 4.12 -12.68 -0.34
CA ASP A 49 4.00 -13.75 -1.31
C ASP A 49 2.54 -14.04 -1.64
N ASN A 50 1.66 -14.04 -0.64
CA ASN A 50 0.21 -14.19 -0.83
C ASN A 50 -0.36 -13.04 -1.67
N ILE A 51 0.02 -11.79 -1.37
CA ILE A 51 -0.41 -10.61 -2.14
C ILE A 51 0.03 -10.73 -3.60
N ASN A 52 1.30 -11.05 -3.84
CA ASN A 52 1.83 -11.23 -5.20
C ASN A 52 1.09 -12.34 -5.94
N LYS A 53 0.84 -13.47 -5.28
CA LYS A 53 0.10 -14.60 -5.85
C LYS A 53 -1.33 -14.21 -6.23
N MET A 54 -2.07 -13.57 -5.32
CA MET A 54 -3.44 -13.11 -5.60
C MET A 54 -3.48 -12.10 -6.75
N LEU A 55 -2.51 -11.19 -6.80
CA LEU A 55 -2.39 -10.19 -7.86
C LEU A 55 -2.11 -10.85 -9.22
N ASP A 56 -1.23 -11.84 -9.26
CA ASP A 56 -0.90 -12.58 -10.48
C ASP A 56 -2.06 -13.45 -10.96
N GLU A 57 -2.68 -14.20 -10.06
CA GLU A 57 -3.85 -15.03 -10.36
C GLU A 57 -5.02 -14.19 -10.88
N MET A 58 -5.30 -13.04 -10.27
CA MET A 58 -6.33 -12.10 -10.76
C MET A 58 -5.97 -11.63 -12.17
N ARG A 59 -4.74 -11.15 -12.39
CA ARG A 59 -4.28 -10.70 -13.71
C ARG A 59 -4.51 -11.76 -14.80
N VAL A 60 -4.15 -13.02 -14.50
CA VAL A 60 -4.34 -14.14 -15.42
C VAL A 60 -5.82 -14.42 -15.67
N ARG A 61 -6.66 -14.50 -14.62
CA ARG A 61 -8.10 -14.77 -14.77
C ARG A 61 -8.82 -13.72 -15.60
N VAL A 62 -8.50 -12.44 -15.39
CA VAL A 62 -9.14 -11.36 -16.17
C VAL A 62 -8.48 -11.10 -17.51
N GLY A 63 -7.44 -11.86 -17.89
CA GLY A 63 -6.73 -11.70 -19.17
C GLY A 63 -6.00 -10.37 -19.31
N ALA A 64 -5.59 -9.75 -18.20
CA ALA A 64 -4.87 -8.49 -18.20
C ALA A 64 -3.37 -8.67 -18.49
N VAL A 65 -2.74 -7.65 -19.06
CA VAL A 65 -1.28 -7.65 -19.32
C VAL A 65 -0.51 -7.14 -18.12
N ARG A 66 -1.15 -6.38 -17.22
CA ARG A 66 -0.54 -5.88 -15.98
C ARG A 66 -1.60 -5.75 -14.90
N SER A 67 -1.20 -6.04 -13.66
CA SER A 67 -1.90 -5.62 -12.45
C SER A 67 -0.89 -5.07 -11.46
N CYS A 68 -1.23 -4.01 -10.74
CA CYS A 68 -0.34 -3.40 -9.77
C CYS A 68 -1.11 -2.80 -8.59
N ILE A 69 -0.42 -2.68 -7.46
CA ILE A 69 -0.95 -2.08 -6.25
C ILE A 69 -0.25 -0.76 -6.03
N TRP A 70 -1.06 0.28 -5.92
CA TRP A 70 -0.63 1.62 -5.57
C TRP A 70 -0.97 1.94 -4.14
N MET A 71 0.00 2.48 -3.38
CA MET A 71 -0.19 2.97 -2.03
C MET A 71 0.16 4.44 -1.97
N LEU A 72 -0.69 5.21 -1.31
CA LEU A 72 -0.50 6.64 -1.10
C LEU A 72 0.26 6.88 0.20
N SER A 73 1.21 7.81 0.19
CA SER A 73 2.05 8.10 1.35
C SER A 73 2.41 9.58 1.46
N ASN A 74 2.69 10.03 2.68
CA ASN A 74 3.18 11.38 2.97
C ASN A 74 4.72 11.45 3.05
N GLY A 75 5.42 10.38 2.65
CA GLY A 75 6.84 10.22 2.91
C GLY A 75 7.06 9.66 4.32
N GLN A 76 8.26 9.86 4.87
CA GLN A 76 8.61 9.29 6.19
C GLN A 76 7.93 9.97 7.39
N ASN A 77 7.31 11.12 7.21
CA ASN A 77 6.66 11.89 8.27
C ASN A 77 5.23 12.25 7.87
N ALA A 78 4.29 11.38 8.18
CA ALA A 78 2.87 11.73 8.18
C ALA A 78 2.57 12.59 9.41
N LEU A 79 2.76 13.90 9.30
CA LEU A 79 2.27 14.86 10.29
C LEU A 79 0.84 15.24 9.91
N ASN A 80 -0.13 14.71 10.65
CA ASN A 80 -1.48 15.25 10.87
C ASN A 80 -2.20 15.95 9.70
N GLY A 81 -2.05 15.48 8.48
CA GLY A 81 -2.75 16.07 7.33
C GLY A 81 -3.26 14.99 6.39
N TYR A 82 -4.52 15.04 6.09
CA TYR A 82 -5.25 14.15 5.19
C TYR A 82 -4.85 14.25 3.71
N SER A 83 -3.74 14.88 3.36
CA SER A 83 -3.23 14.96 2.00
C SER A 83 -1.98 14.10 1.83
N TYR A 84 -2.07 13.10 0.99
CA TYR A 84 -0.93 12.32 0.56
C TYR A 84 -0.10 13.11 -0.44
N LYS A 85 1.23 12.99 -0.35
CA LYS A 85 2.16 13.67 -1.26
C LYS A 85 2.59 12.80 -2.43
N TYR A 86 2.64 11.48 -2.21
CA TYR A 86 3.21 10.54 -3.16
C TYR A 86 2.33 9.32 -3.35
N ALA A 87 2.29 8.83 -4.59
CA ALA A 87 1.83 7.50 -4.95
C ALA A 87 3.05 6.61 -5.22
N ASN A 88 3.02 5.37 -4.72
CA ASN A 88 4.07 4.39 -4.92
C ASN A 88 3.45 3.09 -5.42
N MET A 89 4.00 2.52 -6.49
CA MET A 89 3.70 1.16 -6.88
C MET A 89 4.47 0.21 -5.96
N VAL A 90 3.74 -0.52 -5.13
CA VAL A 90 4.35 -1.41 -4.12
C VAL A 90 4.41 -2.87 -4.56
N TYR A 91 3.50 -3.28 -5.44
CA TYR A 91 3.45 -4.61 -6.04
C TYR A 91 3.10 -4.50 -7.51
N GLU A 92 3.66 -5.39 -8.33
CA GLU A 92 3.42 -5.45 -9.76
C GLU A 92 3.43 -6.91 -10.23
N SER A 93 2.41 -7.29 -10.99
CA SER A 93 2.37 -8.53 -11.77
C SER A 93 2.25 -8.17 -13.25
N ILE A 94 3.11 -8.75 -14.09
CA ILE A 94 3.21 -8.48 -15.52
C ILE A 94 3.02 -9.75 -16.34
N GLY A 95 2.39 -9.58 -17.48
CA GLY A 95 2.26 -10.64 -18.49
C GLY A 95 3.56 -10.88 -19.26
N VAL A 96 3.59 -11.99 -19.98
CA VAL A 96 4.73 -12.36 -20.84
C VAL A 96 4.97 -11.26 -21.88
N GLY A 97 6.22 -10.88 -22.05
CA GLY A 97 6.65 -9.84 -23.00
C GLY A 97 6.52 -8.40 -22.50
N MET A 98 6.07 -8.19 -21.26
CA MET A 98 5.99 -6.86 -20.65
C MET A 98 7.23 -6.59 -19.79
N SER A 99 7.66 -5.33 -19.75
CA SER A 99 8.72 -4.87 -18.85
C SER A 99 8.13 -4.37 -17.54
N GLY A 100 8.77 -4.71 -16.41
CA GLY A 100 8.40 -4.18 -15.10
C GLY A 100 8.74 -2.70 -14.98
N VAL A 101 7.88 -1.92 -14.32
CA VAL A 101 8.06 -0.48 -14.12
C VAL A 101 8.03 -0.08 -12.65
N GLN A 102 7.82 -1.02 -11.74
CA GLN A 102 7.70 -0.76 -10.30
C GLN A 102 8.87 0.06 -9.73
N ASN A 103 10.08 -0.14 -10.25
CA ASN A 103 11.26 0.60 -9.80
C ASN A 103 11.30 2.04 -10.31
N ASP A 104 10.68 2.31 -11.47
CA ASP A 104 10.69 3.60 -12.14
C ASP A 104 9.59 4.53 -11.61
N VAL A 105 8.53 3.95 -11.03
CA VAL A 105 7.33 4.68 -10.59
C VAL A 105 7.23 4.77 -9.07
N ARG A 106 8.32 5.16 -8.42
CA ARG A 106 8.39 5.42 -6.99
C ARG A 106 8.26 6.92 -6.69
N LYS A 107 7.52 7.26 -5.63
CA LYS A 107 7.34 8.64 -5.14
C LYS A 107 6.83 9.59 -6.22
N ILE A 108 5.83 9.15 -6.97
CA ILE A 108 5.17 10.01 -7.94
C ILE A 108 4.32 11.03 -7.18
N PRO A 109 4.45 12.34 -7.46
CA PRO A 109 3.60 13.35 -6.84
C PRO A 109 2.12 13.07 -7.09
N VAL A 110 1.31 13.06 -6.03
CA VAL A 110 -0.14 12.79 -6.09
C VAL A 110 -0.87 13.81 -6.97
N GLU A 111 -0.36 15.03 -7.05
CA GLU A 111 -0.91 16.10 -7.90
C GLU A 111 -0.98 15.72 -9.38
N ASN A 112 -0.08 14.84 -9.85
CA ASN A 112 -0.10 14.34 -11.22
C ASN A 112 -1.30 13.42 -11.52
N PHE A 113 -1.98 12.93 -10.50
CA PHE A 113 -3.10 12.00 -10.59
C PHE A 113 -4.32 12.47 -9.78
N ALA A 114 -4.39 13.75 -9.43
CA ALA A 114 -5.43 14.30 -8.55
C ALA A 114 -6.85 13.97 -9.05
N ASP A 115 -7.08 14.08 -10.36
CA ASP A 115 -8.37 13.80 -10.98
C ASP A 115 -8.77 12.33 -10.85
N VAL A 116 -7.80 11.43 -11.11
CA VAL A 116 -7.99 9.98 -10.99
C VAL A 116 -8.27 9.60 -9.54
N LEU A 117 -7.45 10.10 -8.62
CA LEU A 117 -7.62 9.81 -7.20
C LEU A 117 -8.95 10.33 -6.68
N SER A 118 -9.38 11.52 -7.11
CA SER A 118 -10.70 12.05 -6.77
C SER A 118 -11.82 11.17 -7.31
N ALA A 119 -11.70 10.66 -8.52
CA ALA A 119 -12.68 9.75 -9.11
C ALA A 119 -12.71 8.40 -8.38
N VAL A 120 -11.55 7.80 -8.11
CA VAL A 120 -11.41 6.54 -7.35
C VAL A 120 -11.93 6.69 -5.92
N GLN A 121 -11.77 7.85 -5.29
CA GLN A 121 -12.31 8.10 -3.96
C GLN A 121 -13.85 8.14 -3.93
N LYS A 122 -14.46 8.69 -4.98
CA LYS A 122 -15.92 8.82 -5.08
C LYS A 122 -16.61 7.53 -5.50
N SER A 123 -15.90 6.65 -6.19
CA SER A 123 -16.41 5.41 -6.74
C SER A 123 -15.58 4.24 -6.21
N ASP A 124 -16.18 3.06 -6.09
CA ASP A 124 -15.43 1.85 -5.71
C ASP A 124 -14.43 1.43 -6.78
N TRP A 125 -14.70 1.81 -8.01
CA TRP A 125 -13.82 1.58 -9.16
C TRP A 125 -14.11 2.60 -10.26
N ILE A 126 -13.13 2.82 -11.14
CA ILE A 126 -13.28 3.61 -12.36
C ILE A 126 -12.72 2.87 -13.56
N PHE A 127 -13.29 3.15 -14.73
CA PHE A 127 -12.78 2.69 -16.00
C PHE A 127 -12.03 3.81 -16.70
N ILE A 128 -10.91 3.46 -17.31
CA ILE A 128 -10.06 4.35 -18.10
C ILE A 128 -9.84 3.73 -19.47
N GLY A 129 -10.49 4.26 -20.48
CA GLY A 129 -10.33 3.84 -21.88
C GLY A 129 -9.41 4.82 -22.62
N THR A 130 -8.36 4.31 -23.26
CA THR A 130 -7.54 5.13 -24.18
C THR A 130 -8.15 5.07 -25.59
N PRO A 131 -8.10 6.14 -26.38
CA PRO A 131 -7.48 7.46 -26.10
C PRO A 131 -8.42 8.50 -25.45
N ASN A 132 -9.67 8.14 -25.19
CA ASN A 132 -10.76 9.08 -24.90
C ASN A 132 -11.07 9.26 -23.40
N SER A 133 -10.17 8.88 -22.52
CA SER A 133 -10.35 9.07 -21.09
C SER A 133 -10.30 10.57 -20.72
N PRO A 134 -11.08 11.00 -19.71
CA PRO A 134 -11.00 12.36 -19.17
C PRO A 134 -9.72 12.62 -18.37
N TYR A 135 -8.78 11.68 -18.33
CA TYR A 135 -7.54 11.75 -17.56
C TYR A 135 -6.30 11.86 -18.47
N PRO A 136 -5.90 13.06 -18.94
CA PRO A 136 -4.86 13.25 -19.95
C PRO A 136 -3.50 12.66 -19.58
N MET A 137 -3.10 12.78 -18.31
CA MET A 137 -1.82 12.24 -17.83
C MET A 137 -1.79 10.73 -17.91
N LEU A 138 -2.85 10.03 -17.47
CA LEU A 138 -2.94 8.58 -17.59
C LEU A 138 -3.01 8.13 -19.04
N ASN A 139 -3.70 8.85 -19.89
CA ASN A 139 -3.72 8.55 -21.33
C ASN A 139 -2.32 8.57 -21.94
N ALA A 140 -1.48 9.52 -21.57
CA ALA A 140 -0.10 9.59 -22.04
C ALA A 140 0.71 8.38 -21.54
N VAL A 141 0.61 8.05 -20.26
CA VAL A 141 1.27 6.90 -19.62
C VAL A 141 0.80 5.58 -20.27
N TYR A 142 -0.50 5.41 -20.44
CA TYR A 142 -1.05 4.17 -21.01
C TYR A 142 -0.67 3.97 -22.46
N ARG A 143 -0.65 5.04 -23.27
CA ARG A 143 -0.13 4.96 -24.65
C ARG A 143 1.34 4.58 -24.68
N GLN A 144 2.15 5.15 -23.78
CA GLN A 144 3.58 4.83 -23.70
C GLN A 144 3.82 3.35 -23.41
N TYR A 145 2.96 2.74 -22.59
CA TYR A 145 3.06 1.32 -22.24
C TYR A 145 2.19 0.39 -23.11
N GLY A 146 1.51 0.93 -24.11
CA GLY A 146 0.70 0.14 -25.05
C GLY A 146 -0.59 -0.42 -24.46
N TYR A 147 -1.17 0.25 -23.44
CA TYR A 147 -2.46 -0.17 -22.88
C TYR A 147 -3.61 0.45 -23.65
N SER A 148 -4.64 -0.36 -23.91
CA SER A 148 -5.90 0.07 -24.51
C SER A 148 -6.90 0.54 -23.48
N CYS A 149 -6.93 -0.11 -22.32
CA CYS A 149 -7.77 0.29 -21.21
C CYS A 149 -7.25 -0.16 -19.84
N ALA A 150 -7.81 0.39 -18.77
CA ALA A 150 -7.55 -0.03 -17.39
C ALA A 150 -8.79 0.13 -16.50
N VAL A 151 -8.75 -0.59 -15.38
CA VAL A 151 -9.65 -0.44 -14.24
C VAL A 151 -8.82 -0.10 -13.02
N GLU A 152 -9.22 0.96 -12.32
CA GLU A 152 -8.71 1.32 -11.01
C GLU A 152 -9.74 0.94 -9.96
N SER A 153 -9.40 0.01 -9.07
CA SER A 153 -10.27 -0.46 -7.99
C SER A 153 -9.73 -0.03 -6.63
N LYS A 154 -10.56 0.69 -5.89
CA LYS A 154 -10.20 1.29 -4.60
C LYS A 154 -10.11 0.24 -3.50
N PHE A 155 -9.14 0.40 -2.59
CA PHE A 155 -9.20 -0.23 -1.27
C PHE A 155 -10.28 0.46 -0.43
N VAL A 156 -11.26 -0.31 -0.01
CA VAL A 156 -12.35 0.19 0.83
C VAL A 156 -11.89 0.20 2.27
N ASN A 157 -11.82 1.37 2.85
CA ASN A 157 -11.62 1.68 4.27
C ASN A 157 -10.21 1.82 4.80
N SER A 158 -10.09 2.84 5.34
CA SER A 158 -9.69 3.43 6.63
C SER A 158 -8.84 4.66 6.44
N ASN A 159 -8.86 5.50 7.41
CA ASN A 159 -8.22 6.83 7.44
C ASN A 159 -6.68 6.82 7.36
N VAL A 160 -6.04 5.65 7.16
CA VAL A 160 -4.57 5.53 7.26
C VAL A 160 -3.92 4.98 6.00
N ASP A 161 -4.57 4.06 5.27
CA ASP A 161 -3.94 3.34 4.16
C ASP A 161 -4.75 3.50 2.87
N MET A 162 -4.68 4.68 2.26
CA MET A 162 -5.28 4.86 0.95
C MET A 162 -4.41 4.26 -0.13
N GLY A 163 -5.02 3.38 -0.93
CA GLY A 163 -4.42 2.76 -2.09
C GLY A 163 -5.47 2.25 -3.05
N PHE A 164 -5.03 1.73 -4.17
CA PHE A 164 -5.89 1.14 -5.19
C PHE A 164 -5.13 0.08 -5.98
N ILE A 165 -5.87 -0.80 -6.65
CA ILE A 165 -5.33 -1.74 -7.62
C ILE A 165 -5.62 -1.21 -9.02
N SER A 166 -4.61 -1.21 -9.87
CA SER A 166 -4.71 -0.90 -11.30
C SER A 166 -4.56 -2.19 -12.10
N VAL A 167 -5.49 -2.43 -13.02
CA VAL A 167 -5.49 -3.59 -13.93
C VAL A 167 -5.60 -3.10 -15.35
N SER A 168 -4.63 -3.45 -16.22
CA SER A 168 -4.52 -2.90 -17.57
C SER A 168 -4.49 -3.98 -18.66
N TRP A 169 -5.12 -3.68 -19.79
CA TRP A 169 -5.17 -4.51 -20.98
C TRP A 169 -4.54 -3.80 -22.19
N ALA A 170 -3.91 -4.57 -23.08
CA ALA A 170 -3.32 -4.06 -24.31
C ALA A 170 -4.26 -4.17 -25.53
N ASN A 171 -5.16 -5.16 -25.54
CA ASN A 171 -5.97 -5.50 -26.70
C ASN A 171 -7.46 -5.66 -26.35
N GLN A 172 -7.94 -4.87 -25.41
CA GLN A 172 -9.32 -4.91 -24.96
C GLN A 172 -9.87 -3.48 -24.85
N ASP A 173 -11.01 -3.20 -25.45
CA ASP A 173 -11.60 -1.86 -25.46
C ASP A 173 -12.29 -1.53 -24.12
N LYS A 174 -12.90 -2.54 -23.51
CA LYS A 174 -13.62 -2.40 -22.25
C LYS A 174 -13.64 -3.74 -21.49
N PRO A 175 -13.39 -3.74 -20.18
CA PRO A 175 -13.58 -4.94 -19.34
C PRO A 175 -15.05 -5.37 -19.29
N THR A 176 -15.27 -6.66 -19.12
CA THR A 176 -16.62 -7.22 -18.89
C THR A 176 -17.04 -6.98 -17.43
N ASP A 177 -18.33 -7.05 -17.16
CA ASP A 177 -18.86 -6.94 -15.79
C ASP A 177 -18.33 -8.06 -14.88
N GLU A 178 -18.06 -9.24 -15.44
CA GLU A 178 -17.45 -10.36 -14.71
C GLU A 178 -16.01 -10.04 -14.31
N GLN A 179 -15.20 -9.49 -15.23
CA GLN A 179 -13.83 -9.05 -14.95
C GLN A 179 -13.82 -7.95 -13.87
N ILE A 180 -14.73 -6.98 -13.96
CA ILE A 180 -14.84 -5.91 -12.96
C ILE A 180 -15.19 -6.50 -11.57
N ARG A 181 -16.14 -7.45 -11.51
CA ARG A 181 -16.51 -8.14 -10.27
C ARG A 181 -15.33 -8.88 -9.66
N ASP A 182 -14.59 -9.68 -10.46
CA ASP A 182 -13.42 -10.43 -10.01
C ASP A 182 -12.31 -9.47 -9.46
N ILE A 183 -12.06 -8.37 -10.16
CA ILE A 183 -11.12 -7.34 -9.69
C ILE A 183 -11.55 -6.79 -8.34
N ARG A 184 -12.81 -6.42 -8.15
CA ARG A 184 -13.31 -5.85 -6.90
C ARG A 184 -13.24 -6.84 -5.73
N GLU A 185 -13.64 -8.08 -5.96
CA GLU A 185 -13.56 -9.15 -4.96
C GLU A 185 -12.11 -9.43 -4.56
N THR A 186 -11.21 -9.56 -5.55
CA THR A 186 -9.78 -9.78 -5.28
C THR A 186 -9.15 -8.56 -4.61
N THR A 187 -9.55 -7.34 -4.97
CA THR A 187 -9.11 -6.10 -4.30
C THR A 187 -9.42 -6.13 -2.81
N ALA A 188 -10.62 -6.59 -2.43
CA ALA A 188 -11.01 -6.71 -1.03
C ALA A 188 -10.16 -7.76 -0.27
N LEU A 189 -9.87 -8.90 -0.90
CA LEU A 189 -9.00 -9.94 -0.32
C LEU A 189 -7.56 -9.46 -0.14
N ILE A 190 -6.99 -8.83 -1.16
CA ILE A 190 -5.63 -8.25 -1.10
C ILE A 190 -5.55 -7.19 0.01
N TYR A 191 -6.57 -6.34 0.14
CA TYR A 191 -6.61 -5.36 1.20
C TYR A 191 -6.62 -5.99 2.60
N ALA A 192 -7.37 -7.09 2.78
CA ALA A 192 -7.36 -7.84 4.03
C ALA A 192 -5.97 -8.43 4.36
N GLU A 193 -5.20 -8.86 3.34
CA GLU A 193 -3.81 -9.30 3.52
C GLU A 193 -2.88 -8.12 3.86
N ILE A 194 -3.01 -6.97 3.19
CA ILE A 194 -2.21 -5.77 3.47
C ILE A 194 -2.37 -5.34 4.93
N LYS A 195 -3.58 -5.42 5.49
CA LYS A 195 -3.83 -5.08 6.89
C LYS A 195 -3.06 -5.95 7.90
N LYS A 196 -2.62 -7.14 7.52
CA LYS A 196 -1.79 -7.99 8.39
C LYS A 196 -0.34 -7.47 8.47
N LEU A 197 0.06 -6.51 7.61
CA LEU A 197 1.38 -5.89 7.61
C LEU A 197 1.46 -4.63 8.49
N SER A 198 0.32 -4.05 8.86
CA SER A 198 0.21 -2.89 9.75
C SER A 198 0.12 -3.32 11.21
#